data_66b3bb83eb3becad23c90681db9dafb1
#
_entry.id   66b3bb83eb3becad23c90681db9dafb1
#
_cell.length_a   1.000
_cell.length_b   1.000
_cell.length_c   1.000
_cell.angle_alpha   90.00
_cell.angle_beta   90.00
_cell.angle_gamma   90.00
#
_symmetry.space_group_name_H-M   'P 1'
#
loop_
_entity.id
_entity.type
_entity.pdbx_description
1 polymer ?
#
loop_
_entity_poly.entity_id
_entity_poly.type
_entity_poly.pdbx_seq_one_letter_code
_entity_poly.pdbx_strand_id
1 'polypeptide(L)'
;MLVHRRNWNTVICGDVETQSRNVRAMITKALNKYPSYLLGETVKFTPFEGSSKNKVIQNTNCVVSIGSFQKPDTLRSGDISGAHLTEIGLWRATPGKKPEDLIQSISGSIYDTAYTILGLESTAKGVGNFFHRTWQQAVKGKNNLLPIFVAWFDIDIYSIPIDNHEEFI
;
A
#
# COMPACT_ATOMS: atom_id res chain seq x y z
N MET A 1 -11.37 -3.57 5.71
CA MET A 1 -10.88 -3.38 7.09
C MET A 1 -11.25 -2.00 7.63
N LEU A 2 -10.80 -0.89 7.05
CA LEU A 2 -10.98 0.48 7.56
C LEU A 2 -12.42 0.86 7.92
N VAL A 3 -13.40 0.43 7.15
CA VAL A 3 -14.82 0.77 7.37
C VAL A 3 -15.60 -0.28 8.16
N HIS A 4 -14.99 -1.44 8.49
CA HIS A 4 -15.68 -2.55 9.18
C HIS A 4 -15.03 -2.94 10.51
N ARG A 5 -13.82 -2.44 10.80
CA ARG A 5 -13.11 -2.72 12.05
C ARG A 5 -12.80 -1.45 12.79
N ARG A 6 -12.97 -1.47 14.09
CA ARG A 6 -12.63 -0.33 14.94
C ARG A 6 -11.12 -0.33 15.24
N ASN A 7 -10.54 0.88 15.30
CA ASN A 7 -9.14 1.13 15.65
C ASN A 7 -8.13 0.36 14.76
N TRP A 8 -8.52 0.06 13.51
CA TRP A 8 -7.63 -0.59 12.57
C TRP A 8 -6.82 0.47 11.80
N ASN A 9 -5.70 0.88 12.41
CA ASN A 9 -4.84 1.91 11.84
C ASN A 9 -3.97 1.36 10.73
N THR A 10 -3.75 2.14 9.69
CA THR A 10 -2.95 1.72 8.54
C THR A 10 -2.01 2.80 8.05
N VAL A 11 -0.88 2.35 7.52
CA VAL A 11 0.14 3.19 6.89
C VAL A 11 0.20 2.86 5.41
N ILE A 12 0.31 3.90 4.58
CA ILE A 12 0.57 3.77 3.15
C ILE A 12 1.80 4.60 2.81
N CYS A 13 2.78 3.97 2.20
CA CYS A 13 4.05 4.59 1.87
C CYS A 13 4.40 4.37 0.39
N GLY A 14 4.53 5.46 -0.36
CA GLY A 14 5.10 5.45 -1.72
C GLY A 14 6.55 5.89 -1.74
N ASP A 15 7.18 5.92 -2.93
CA ASP A 15 8.54 6.43 -3.08
C ASP A 15 8.60 7.94 -2.84
N VAL A 16 7.78 8.70 -3.57
CA VAL A 16 7.76 10.16 -3.56
C VAL A 16 6.42 10.73 -3.09
N GLU A 17 6.43 11.97 -2.64
CA GLU A 17 5.23 12.65 -2.14
C GLU A 17 4.10 12.78 -3.19
N THR A 18 4.44 12.86 -4.47
CA THR A 18 3.45 12.92 -5.56
C THR A 18 2.63 11.63 -5.64
N GLN A 19 3.26 10.46 -5.51
CA GLN A 19 2.56 9.18 -5.43
C GLN A 19 1.65 9.12 -4.21
N SER A 20 2.13 9.59 -3.07
CA SER A 20 1.33 9.66 -1.83
C SER A 20 0.08 10.52 -2.01
N ARG A 21 0.16 11.62 -2.77
CA ARG A 21 -1.01 12.45 -3.11
C ARG A 21 -2.04 11.70 -3.96
N ASN A 22 -1.58 10.94 -4.94
CA ASN A 22 -2.47 10.13 -5.78
C ASN A 22 -3.20 9.07 -4.95
N VAL A 23 -2.48 8.37 -4.09
CA VAL A 23 -3.09 7.39 -3.17
C VAL A 23 -4.12 8.04 -2.25
N ARG A 24 -3.84 9.24 -1.73
CA ARG A 24 -4.81 10.01 -0.94
C ARG A 24 -6.11 10.28 -1.71
N ALA A 25 -5.99 10.72 -2.95
CA ALA A 25 -7.14 10.98 -3.82
C ALA A 25 -7.94 9.70 -4.10
N MET A 26 -7.26 8.58 -4.35
CA MET A 26 -7.91 7.27 -4.56
C MET A 26 -8.69 6.82 -3.33
N ILE A 27 -8.11 6.91 -2.14
CA ILE A 27 -8.78 6.55 -0.87
C ILE A 27 -9.98 7.45 -0.64
N THR A 28 -9.84 8.77 -0.86
CA THR A 28 -10.95 9.71 -0.72
C THR A 28 -12.10 9.33 -1.66
N LYS A 29 -11.80 9.02 -2.92
CA LYS A 29 -12.80 8.58 -3.90
C LYS A 29 -13.46 7.26 -3.48
N ALA A 30 -12.69 6.29 -3.00
CA ALA A 30 -13.20 5.01 -2.53
C ALA A 30 -14.14 5.17 -1.33
N LEU A 31 -13.77 5.99 -0.33
CA LEU A 31 -14.60 6.24 0.85
C LEU A 31 -15.89 6.98 0.49
N ASN A 32 -15.82 7.98 -0.40
CA ASN A 32 -17.03 8.71 -0.87
C ASN A 32 -18.00 7.82 -1.66
N LYS A 33 -17.49 6.82 -2.35
CA LYS A 33 -18.28 5.89 -3.16
C LYS A 33 -18.61 4.58 -2.43
N TYR A 34 -18.21 4.45 -1.17
CA TYR A 34 -18.45 3.23 -0.42
C TYR A 34 -19.97 3.01 -0.25
N PRO A 35 -20.49 1.83 -0.60
CA PRO A 35 -21.94 1.57 -0.56
C PRO A 35 -22.47 1.60 0.88
N SER A 36 -23.36 2.55 1.18
CA SER A 36 -23.92 2.71 2.53
C SER A 36 -24.72 1.48 3.00
N TYR A 37 -25.30 0.73 2.08
CA TYR A 37 -26.06 -0.50 2.43
C TYR A 37 -25.17 -1.60 3.02
N LEU A 38 -23.85 -1.63 2.72
CA LEU A 38 -22.92 -2.59 3.30
C LEU A 38 -22.51 -2.23 4.74
N LEU A 39 -22.68 -0.98 5.12
CA LEU A 39 -22.31 -0.47 6.43
C LEU A 39 -23.50 -0.14 7.32
N GLY A 40 -24.69 -0.02 6.72
CA GLY A 40 -25.89 0.48 7.39
C GLY A 40 -25.93 2.00 7.58
N GLU A 41 -24.86 2.70 7.23
CA GLU A 41 -24.71 4.15 7.32
C GLU A 41 -23.70 4.68 6.29
N THR A 42 -23.66 5.98 6.10
CA THR A 42 -22.64 6.63 5.25
C THR A 42 -21.29 6.69 5.96
N VAL A 43 -20.21 6.45 5.23
CA VAL A 43 -18.85 6.59 5.76
C VAL A 43 -18.56 8.06 6.07
N LYS A 44 -18.24 8.35 7.32
CA LYS A 44 -17.84 9.68 7.79
C LYS A 44 -16.33 9.69 8.00
N PHE A 45 -15.65 10.66 7.43
CA PHE A 45 -14.20 10.76 7.56
C PHE A 45 -13.74 12.22 7.49
N THR A 46 -12.58 12.49 8.10
CA THR A 46 -11.91 13.78 7.94
C THR A 46 -11.26 13.85 6.57
N PRO A 47 -11.45 14.94 5.81
CA PRO A 47 -10.72 15.12 4.56
C PRO A 47 -9.21 15.27 4.82
N PHE A 48 -8.40 14.98 3.80
CA PHE A 48 -7.00 15.41 3.81
C PHE A 48 -6.97 16.90 3.45
N GLU A 49 -6.79 17.76 4.44
CA GLU A 49 -6.71 19.20 4.27
C GLU A 49 -5.27 19.69 4.42
N GLY A 50 -4.85 20.58 3.52
CA GLY A 50 -3.54 21.21 3.56
C GLY A 50 -2.38 20.19 3.63
N SER A 51 -1.57 20.27 4.68
CA SER A 51 -0.43 19.40 4.92
C SER A 51 -0.78 18.12 5.69
N SER A 52 -2.05 17.87 6.03
CA SER A 52 -2.43 16.69 6.79
C SER A 52 -2.10 15.41 6.01
N LYS A 53 -1.38 14.51 6.67
CA LYS A 53 -1.00 13.19 6.15
C LYS A 53 -1.91 12.08 6.67
N ASN A 54 -2.82 12.41 7.57
CA ASN A 54 -3.69 11.46 8.24
C ASN A 54 -5.16 11.70 7.84
N LYS A 55 -5.87 10.63 7.63
CA LYS A 55 -7.32 10.62 7.47
C LYS A 55 -7.93 9.76 8.57
N VAL A 56 -8.91 10.29 9.28
CA VAL A 56 -9.64 9.55 10.31
C VAL A 56 -10.99 9.11 9.77
N ILE A 57 -11.28 7.83 9.84
CA ILE A 57 -12.59 7.24 9.56
C ILE A 57 -13.38 7.27 10.86
N GLN A 58 -14.36 8.18 10.97
CA GLN A 58 -15.06 8.46 12.23
C GLN A 58 -15.93 7.30 12.71
N ASN A 59 -16.58 6.58 11.78
CA ASN A 59 -17.42 5.43 12.11
C ASN A 59 -16.66 4.34 12.88
N THR A 60 -15.39 4.15 12.59
CA THR A 60 -14.56 3.06 13.12
C THR A 60 -13.38 3.53 13.95
N ASN A 61 -13.16 4.84 14.05
CA ASN A 61 -11.97 5.43 14.68
C ASN A 61 -10.66 4.90 14.09
N CYS A 62 -10.64 4.62 12.79
CA CYS A 62 -9.44 4.18 12.09
C CYS A 62 -8.66 5.35 11.55
N VAL A 63 -7.33 5.29 11.66
CA VAL A 63 -6.42 6.29 11.09
C VAL A 63 -5.71 5.72 9.88
N VAL A 64 -5.75 6.45 8.77
CA VAL A 64 -4.93 6.18 7.58
C VAL A 64 -3.83 7.22 7.51
N SER A 65 -2.60 6.80 7.73
CA SER A 65 -1.40 7.65 7.62
C SER A 65 -0.75 7.43 6.26
N ILE A 66 -0.48 8.50 5.54
CA ILE A 66 0.10 8.44 4.20
C ILE A 66 1.39 9.26 4.16
N GLY A 67 2.46 8.63 3.73
CA GLY A 67 3.76 9.23 3.63
C GLY A 67 4.57 8.73 2.44
N SER A 68 5.83 9.10 2.39
CA SER A 68 6.76 8.65 1.37
C SER A 68 8.06 8.16 1.98
N PHE A 69 8.74 7.28 1.25
CA PHE A 69 10.06 6.81 1.64
C PHE A 69 11.07 7.96 1.82
N GLN A 70 10.91 9.04 1.05
CA GLN A 70 11.78 10.22 1.17
C GLN A 70 11.57 11.00 2.47
N LYS A 71 10.36 10.95 3.07
CA LYS A 71 10.01 11.61 4.35
C LYS A 71 9.30 10.64 5.28
N PRO A 72 10.02 9.65 5.86
CA PRO A 72 9.40 8.54 6.60
C PRO A 72 8.96 8.87 8.03
N ASP A 73 9.35 10.03 8.59
CA ASP A 73 9.17 10.33 10.01
C ASP A 73 7.71 10.27 10.48
N THR A 74 6.77 10.52 9.57
CA THR A 74 5.33 10.44 9.84
C THR A 74 4.76 9.02 9.84
N LEU A 75 5.56 8.03 9.49
CA LEU A 75 5.14 6.64 9.31
C LEU A 75 5.58 5.72 10.45
N ARG A 76 6.37 6.25 11.38
CA ARG A 76 7.05 5.47 12.44
C ARG A 76 6.35 5.50 13.78
N SER A 77 5.18 6.13 13.89
CA SER A 77 4.51 6.31 15.18
C SER A 77 3.14 5.67 15.22
N GLY A 78 2.90 4.88 16.24
CA GLY A 78 1.59 4.36 16.63
C GLY A 78 1.42 2.86 16.40
N ASP A 79 0.32 2.35 16.95
CA ASP A 79 -0.12 0.97 16.74
C ASP A 79 -0.68 0.84 15.32
N ILE A 80 -0.05 -0.01 14.51
CA ILE A 80 -0.40 -0.22 13.12
C ILE A 80 -0.96 -1.63 12.97
N SER A 81 -2.14 -1.75 12.37
CA SER A 81 -2.74 -3.03 12.03
C SER A 81 -2.51 -3.41 10.56
N GLY A 82 -2.20 -2.43 9.73
CA GLY A 82 -1.93 -2.65 8.32
C GLY A 82 -0.89 -1.69 7.74
N ALA A 83 -0.09 -2.17 6.81
CA ALA A 83 0.80 -1.35 6.02
C ALA A 83 0.77 -1.76 4.55
N HIS A 84 0.68 -0.78 3.66
CA HIS A 84 0.84 -0.96 2.22
C HIS A 84 2.00 -0.10 1.73
N LEU A 85 3.07 -0.75 1.33
CA LEU A 85 4.28 -0.13 0.84
C LEU A 85 4.36 -0.34 -0.66
N THR A 86 4.19 0.75 -1.41
CA THR A 86 4.01 0.71 -2.86
C THR A 86 5.25 1.18 -3.61
N GLU A 87 5.51 0.59 -4.77
CA GLU A 87 6.63 0.90 -5.66
C GLU A 87 8.01 0.76 -5.00
N ILE A 88 8.18 -0.26 -4.14
CA ILE A 88 9.41 -0.46 -3.37
C ILE A 88 10.63 -0.66 -4.26
N GLY A 89 10.46 -1.20 -5.46
CA GLY A 89 11.53 -1.35 -6.44
C GLY A 89 12.16 -0.02 -6.88
N LEU A 90 11.47 1.10 -6.68
CA LEU A 90 11.95 2.45 -6.96
C LEU A 90 12.70 3.09 -5.78
N TRP A 91 12.55 2.56 -4.57
CA TRP A 91 13.13 3.14 -3.37
C TRP A 91 14.65 3.03 -3.39
N ARG A 92 15.30 4.18 -3.50
CA ARG A 92 16.77 4.24 -3.59
C ARG A 92 17.38 4.42 -2.21
N ALA A 93 18.25 3.50 -1.84
CA ALA A 93 19.06 3.66 -0.64
C ALA A 93 19.99 4.86 -0.77
N THR A 94 20.12 5.63 0.32
CA THR A 94 21.08 6.71 0.48
C THR A 94 21.82 6.54 1.80
N PRO A 95 22.96 7.22 2.02
CA PRO A 95 23.59 7.22 3.33
C PRO A 95 22.59 7.67 4.41
N GLY A 96 22.35 6.82 5.41
CA GLY A 96 21.39 7.07 6.50
C GLY A 96 19.90 6.80 6.19
N LYS A 97 19.56 6.32 4.99
CA LYS A 97 18.18 5.95 4.64
C LYS A 97 18.15 4.72 3.72
N LYS A 98 17.75 3.59 4.28
CA LYS A 98 17.62 2.32 3.54
C LYS A 98 16.19 1.83 3.56
N PRO A 99 15.69 1.20 2.46
CA PRO A 99 14.37 0.57 2.44
C PRO A 99 14.18 -0.42 3.59
N GLU A 100 15.22 -1.21 3.87
CA GLU A 100 15.26 -2.21 4.93
C GLU A 100 14.90 -1.62 6.31
N ASP A 101 15.50 -0.47 6.66
CA ASP A 101 15.33 0.17 7.96
C ASP A 101 13.89 0.67 8.15
N LEU A 102 13.29 1.23 7.11
CA LEU A 102 11.90 1.70 7.16
C LEU A 102 10.93 0.53 7.27
N ILE A 103 11.14 -0.51 6.46
CA ILE A 103 10.28 -1.68 6.46
C ILE A 103 10.36 -2.42 7.79
N GLN A 104 11.57 -2.56 8.36
CA GLN A 104 11.74 -3.14 9.69
C GLN A 104 11.03 -2.33 10.76
N SER A 105 11.12 -1.00 10.71
CA SER A 105 10.43 -0.12 11.64
C SER A 105 8.90 -0.26 11.56
N ILE A 106 8.35 -0.30 10.35
CA ILE A 106 6.91 -0.45 10.12
C ILE A 106 6.45 -1.85 10.53
N SER A 107 7.15 -2.90 10.11
CA SER A 107 6.78 -4.28 10.45
C SER A 107 6.85 -4.55 11.96
N GLY A 108 7.83 -3.95 12.65
CA GLY A 108 7.94 -4.02 14.11
C GLY A 108 6.80 -3.31 14.86
N SER A 109 6.06 -2.43 14.17
CA SER A 109 4.88 -1.74 14.73
C SER A 109 3.56 -2.48 14.44
N ILE A 110 3.62 -3.58 13.68
CA ILE A 110 2.45 -4.41 13.36
C ILE A 110 2.47 -5.61 14.31
N TYR A 111 1.44 -5.74 15.14
CA TYR A 111 1.29 -6.91 16.00
C TYR A 111 0.98 -8.16 15.17
N ASP A 112 1.58 -9.28 15.55
CA ASP A 112 1.26 -10.59 14.96
C ASP A 112 -0.07 -11.11 15.54
N THR A 113 -1.16 -10.56 15.04
CA THR A 113 -2.52 -10.91 15.43
C THR A 113 -3.40 -11.09 14.20
N ALA A 114 -4.56 -11.73 14.39
CA ALA A 114 -5.52 -11.90 13.32
C ALA A 114 -5.93 -10.53 12.71
N TYR A 115 -6.02 -10.50 11.38
CA TYR A 115 -6.44 -9.34 10.59
C TYR A 115 -5.41 -8.22 10.49
N THR A 116 -4.16 -8.46 10.80
CA THR A 116 -3.06 -7.57 10.45
C THR A 116 -2.47 -7.92 9.08
N ILE A 117 -1.91 -6.94 8.39
CA ILE A 117 -1.37 -7.13 7.04
C ILE A 117 -0.17 -6.23 6.78
N LEU A 118 0.86 -6.79 6.18
CA LEU A 118 1.96 -6.05 5.57
C LEU A 118 2.01 -6.40 4.08
N GLY A 119 1.65 -5.44 3.24
CA GLY A 119 1.73 -5.54 1.78
C GLY A 119 2.94 -4.80 1.24
N LEU A 120 3.80 -5.50 0.52
CA LEU A 120 4.95 -4.98 -0.22
C LEU A 120 4.68 -5.17 -1.71
N GLU A 121 4.53 -4.09 -2.48
CA GLU A 121 4.28 -4.23 -3.91
C GLU A 121 5.19 -3.35 -4.75
N SER A 122 5.47 -3.79 -5.96
CA SER A 122 6.17 -3.02 -6.98
C SER A 122 6.07 -3.67 -8.34
N THR A 123 6.23 -2.88 -9.38
CA THR A 123 6.66 -3.37 -10.68
C THR A 123 8.14 -3.77 -10.63
N ALA A 124 8.56 -4.66 -11.52
CA ALA A 124 9.96 -5.06 -11.63
C ALA A 124 10.84 -3.87 -12.07
N LYS A 125 11.89 -3.57 -11.31
CA LYS A 125 12.82 -2.47 -11.59
C LYS A 125 14.28 -2.96 -11.61
N GLY A 126 14.55 -3.90 -12.50
CA GLY A 126 15.87 -4.50 -12.64
C GLY A 126 16.22 -5.49 -11.51
N VAL A 127 17.43 -6.01 -11.56
CA VAL A 127 17.95 -7.07 -10.69
C VAL A 127 18.77 -6.47 -9.55
N GLY A 128 18.77 -7.11 -8.38
CA GLY A 128 19.66 -6.79 -7.26
C GLY A 128 19.19 -5.67 -6.32
N ASN A 129 18.07 -4.98 -6.61
CA ASN A 129 17.49 -4.04 -5.65
C ASN A 129 16.88 -4.76 -4.44
N PHE A 130 16.44 -3.98 -3.44
CA PHE A 130 15.84 -4.55 -2.23
C PHE A 130 14.61 -5.40 -2.52
N PHE A 131 13.67 -4.90 -3.34
CA PHE A 131 12.45 -5.62 -3.66
C PHE A 131 12.73 -6.95 -4.36
N HIS A 132 13.63 -6.96 -5.34
CA HIS A 132 14.03 -8.18 -6.03
C HIS A 132 14.63 -9.22 -5.07
N ARG A 133 15.52 -8.80 -4.16
CA ARG A 133 16.09 -9.72 -3.16
C ARG A 133 15.01 -10.28 -2.22
N THR A 134 14.11 -9.43 -1.75
CA THR A 134 13.01 -9.82 -0.86
C THR A 134 12.05 -10.79 -1.55
N TRP A 135 11.71 -10.53 -2.81
CA TRP A 135 10.93 -11.44 -3.65
C TRP A 135 11.60 -12.80 -3.80
N GLN A 136 12.88 -12.83 -4.14
CA GLN A 136 13.65 -14.07 -4.27
C GLN A 136 13.69 -14.88 -2.97
N GLN A 137 13.76 -14.22 -1.84
CA GLN A 137 13.69 -14.88 -0.53
C GLN A 137 12.29 -15.44 -0.25
N ALA A 138 11.24 -14.72 -0.59
CA ALA A 138 9.85 -15.17 -0.44
C ALA A 138 9.57 -16.41 -1.30
N VAL A 139 9.96 -16.39 -2.57
CA VAL A 139 9.82 -17.54 -3.48
C VAL A 139 10.56 -18.78 -2.96
N LYS A 140 11.70 -18.59 -2.29
CA LYS A 140 12.50 -19.68 -1.69
C LYS A 140 12.04 -20.06 -0.27
N GLY A 141 10.96 -19.46 0.25
CA GLY A 141 10.48 -19.71 1.61
C GLY A 141 11.48 -19.25 2.71
N LYS A 142 12.36 -18.28 2.41
CA LYS A 142 13.38 -17.80 3.35
C LYS A 142 12.97 -16.56 4.15
N ASN A 143 11.75 -16.09 3.96
CA ASN A 143 11.11 -15.06 4.78
C ASN A 143 9.61 -15.40 4.95
N ASN A 144 8.91 -14.67 5.81
CA ASN A 144 7.50 -14.92 6.13
C ASN A 144 6.52 -14.24 5.16
N LEU A 145 6.97 -13.81 3.98
CA LEU A 145 6.14 -13.16 2.98
C LEU A 145 5.59 -14.18 1.99
N LEU A 146 4.31 -14.05 1.65
CA LEU A 146 3.68 -14.80 0.57
C LEU A 146 3.96 -14.10 -0.77
N PRO A 147 4.70 -14.73 -1.71
CA PRO A 147 4.94 -14.13 -3.02
C PRO A 147 3.70 -14.26 -3.90
N ILE A 148 3.20 -13.12 -4.40
CA ILE A 148 2.08 -13.07 -5.34
C ILE A 148 2.55 -12.36 -6.60
N PHE A 149 2.55 -13.06 -7.73
CA PHE A 149 2.86 -12.48 -9.03
C PHE A 149 1.56 -12.28 -9.81
N VAL A 150 1.37 -11.08 -10.35
CA VAL A 150 0.24 -10.76 -11.22
C VAL A 150 0.82 -10.34 -12.55
N ALA A 151 0.61 -11.18 -13.58
CA ALA A 151 1.05 -10.86 -14.93
C ALA A 151 0.08 -9.85 -15.56
N TRP A 152 0.61 -8.93 -16.37
CA TRP A 152 -0.22 -7.93 -17.04
C TRP A 152 -1.29 -8.56 -17.95
N PHE A 153 -0.99 -9.71 -18.55
CA PHE A 153 -1.91 -10.45 -19.43
C PHE A 153 -2.99 -11.24 -18.65
N ASP A 154 -2.87 -11.38 -17.34
CA ASP A 154 -3.91 -11.95 -16.45
C ASP A 154 -4.98 -10.89 -16.08
N ILE A 155 -4.81 -9.65 -16.52
CA ILE A 155 -5.70 -8.55 -16.19
C ILE A 155 -6.50 -8.17 -17.43
N ASP A 156 -7.77 -8.50 -17.48
CA ASP A 156 -8.66 -8.33 -18.64
C ASP A 156 -8.66 -6.90 -19.19
N ILE A 157 -8.52 -5.88 -18.35
CA ILE A 157 -8.50 -4.47 -18.78
C ILE A 157 -7.30 -4.13 -19.69
N TYR A 158 -6.26 -4.97 -19.71
CA TYR A 158 -5.10 -4.79 -20.56
C TYR A 158 -5.14 -5.65 -21.83
N SER A 159 -6.21 -6.40 -22.02
CA SER A 159 -6.46 -7.18 -23.24
C SER A 159 -7.53 -6.52 -24.11
N ILE A 160 -7.28 -6.49 -25.41
CA ILE A 160 -8.24 -6.05 -26.41
C ILE A 160 -8.57 -7.28 -27.27
N PRO A 161 -9.86 -7.65 -27.43
CA PRO A 161 -10.22 -8.70 -28.36
C PRO A 161 -9.76 -8.33 -29.77
N ILE A 162 -9.10 -9.27 -30.45
CA ILE A 162 -8.68 -9.11 -31.83
C ILE A 162 -9.69 -9.86 -32.69
N ASP A 163 -10.48 -9.14 -33.49
CA ASP A 163 -11.49 -9.74 -34.37
C ASP A 163 -10.87 -10.39 -35.61
N ASN A 164 -9.68 -9.97 -36.01
CA ASN A 164 -8.98 -10.52 -37.14
C ASN A 164 -7.47 -10.69 -36.87
N HIS A 165 -7.05 -11.90 -36.60
CA HIS A 165 -5.66 -12.24 -36.31
C HIS A 165 -4.70 -11.99 -37.50
N GLU A 166 -5.20 -12.03 -38.75
CA GLU A 166 -4.38 -11.88 -39.94
C GLU A 166 -3.88 -10.45 -40.18
N GLU A 167 -4.50 -9.44 -39.56
CA GLU A 167 -4.08 -8.05 -39.65
C GLU A 167 -2.91 -7.69 -38.72
N PHE A 168 -2.50 -8.61 -37.81
CA PHE A 168 -1.46 -8.38 -36.81
C PHE A 168 -0.18 -9.19 -37.03
N ILE A 169 -0.07 -9.92 -38.11
CA ILE A 169 1.14 -10.61 -38.56
C ILE A 169 1.71 -9.86 -39.77
#